data_5825a83ac7eb4ea2e0c2cdc33f8927c8
#
_entry.id   5825a83ac7eb4ea2e0c2cdc33f8927c8
#
_cell.length_a   1.000
_cell.length_b   1.000
_cell.length_c   1.000
_cell.angle_alpha   90.00
_cell.angle_beta   90.00
_cell.angle_gamma   90.00
#
_symmetry.space_group_name_H-M   'P 1'
#
loop_
_entity.id
_entity.type
_entity.pdbx_description
1 polymer ?
#
loop_
_entity_poly.entity_id
_entity_poly.type
_entity_poly.pdbx_seq_one_letter_code
_entity_poly.pdbx_strand_id
1 'polypeptide(L)'
;MDEASRCLGCKVPQCQKGCPISTPIPQVIRLLKEGKLDEAGRMLFENNPLTTVCSLVCNHENQCEGHCVLGRKGAPVHFSTIESYISTTYANKMTKGPAPSNGIRAAIVGSGPAGLTIAVILARYGYDVTIFEGKDQIGGVLRYGIPEFRLPKSVLDDFKYRHLDLKGIKFRPNTHIGGAIGIDDLFRDGYKAIFVGTGVWKPNALHIKGETLGHVHFGINYLNNPDSYCLGERVIVIGAGNAAMDVARTAIRKGVEHLTCFSITKEVAAS
;
A
#
# COMPACT_ATOMS: atom_id res chain seq x y z
N MET A 1 5.29 -5.19 -24.06
CA MET A 1 5.80 -6.55 -24.39
C MET A 1 7.33 -6.61 -24.37
N ASP A 2 8.02 -5.58 -24.84
CA ASP A 2 9.49 -5.56 -24.93
C ASP A 2 10.16 -5.78 -23.57
N GLU A 3 9.70 -5.09 -22.52
CA GLU A 3 10.23 -5.26 -21.16
C GLU A 3 10.05 -6.70 -20.64
N ALA A 4 8.89 -7.31 -20.86
CA ALA A 4 8.63 -8.70 -20.48
C ALA A 4 9.54 -9.71 -21.23
N SER A 5 9.94 -9.38 -22.46
CA SER A 5 10.82 -10.23 -23.29
C SER A 5 12.25 -10.28 -22.76
N ARG A 6 12.68 -9.28 -21.98
CA ARG A 6 14.00 -9.26 -21.34
C ARG A 6 14.13 -10.31 -20.21
N CYS A 7 13.01 -10.77 -19.65
CA CYS A 7 13.05 -11.71 -18.54
C CYS A 7 13.61 -13.07 -18.96
N LEU A 8 14.64 -13.54 -18.24
CA LEU A 8 15.33 -14.81 -18.52
C LEU A 8 14.58 -16.06 -18.05
N GLY A 9 13.48 -15.92 -17.29
CA GLY A 9 12.74 -17.05 -16.75
C GLY A 9 13.57 -17.92 -15.79
N CYS A 10 14.34 -17.31 -14.89
CA CYS A 10 15.29 -17.97 -14.00
C CYS A 10 14.67 -19.13 -13.23
N LYS A 11 15.35 -20.29 -13.17
CA LYS A 11 14.93 -21.46 -12.35
C LYS A 11 14.91 -21.14 -10.84
N VAL A 12 15.85 -20.30 -10.39
CA VAL A 12 15.93 -19.79 -9.01
C VAL A 12 15.82 -18.26 -9.06
N PRO A 13 14.60 -17.71 -9.12
CA PRO A 13 14.38 -16.31 -9.36
C PRO A 13 14.74 -15.45 -8.14
N GLN A 14 15.82 -14.67 -8.24
CA GLN A 14 16.24 -13.79 -7.15
C GLN A 14 15.25 -12.64 -6.95
N CYS A 15 14.60 -12.16 -8.02
CA CYS A 15 13.53 -11.15 -7.94
C CYS A 15 12.35 -11.62 -7.07
N GLN A 16 11.94 -12.88 -7.16
CA GLN A 16 10.91 -13.46 -6.30
C GLN A 16 11.38 -13.56 -4.85
N LYS A 17 12.64 -13.94 -4.62
CA LYS A 17 13.21 -14.00 -3.27
C LYS A 17 13.37 -12.62 -2.63
N GLY A 18 13.64 -11.59 -3.43
CA GLY A 18 13.71 -10.20 -2.99
C GLY A 18 12.34 -9.56 -2.74
N CYS A 19 11.26 -10.19 -3.16
CA CYS A 19 9.90 -9.74 -2.89
C CYS A 19 9.44 -10.25 -1.51
N PRO A 20 9.01 -9.37 -0.57
CA PRO A 20 8.58 -9.79 0.77
C PRO A 20 7.40 -10.77 0.78
N ILE A 21 6.56 -10.75 -0.27
CA ILE A 21 5.41 -11.63 -0.43
C ILE A 21 5.65 -12.72 -1.48
N SER A 22 6.89 -12.88 -1.93
CA SER A 22 7.31 -13.93 -2.88
C SER A 22 6.49 -13.98 -4.16
N THR A 23 6.14 -12.82 -4.74
CA THR A 23 5.38 -12.73 -5.98
C THR A 23 6.00 -13.62 -7.06
N PRO A 24 5.21 -14.48 -7.75
CA PRO A 24 5.71 -15.44 -8.74
C PRO A 24 6.07 -14.77 -10.07
N ILE A 25 7.03 -13.83 -10.03
CA ILE A 25 7.40 -12.91 -11.11
C ILE A 25 7.68 -13.61 -12.45
N PRO A 26 8.57 -14.64 -12.51
CA PRO A 26 8.85 -15.28 -13.80
C PRO A 26 7.64 -15.98 -14.41
N GLN A 27 6.77 -16.55 -13.58
CA GLN A 27 5.55 -17.23 -14.02
C GLN A 27 4.55 -16.23 -14.60
N VAL A 28 4.35 -15.11 -13.91
CA VAL A 28 3.48 -14.00 -14.35
C VAL A 28 3.96 -13.44 -15.69
N ILE A 29 5.27 -13.18 -15.82
CA ILE A 29 5.84 -12.68 -17.08
C ILE A 29 5.69 -13.70 -18.20
N ARG A 30 5.87 -14.99 -17.92
CA ARG A 30 5.66 -16.05 -18.92
C ARG A 30 4.22 -16.07 -19.41
N LEU A 31 3.24 -16.04 -18.52
CA LEU A 31 1.82 -16.00 -18.89
C LEU A 31 1.49 -14.77 -19.75
N LEU A 32 2.05 -13.61 -19.41
CA LEU A 32 1.90 -12.39 -20.21
C LEU A 32 2.45 -12.60 -21.64
N LYS A 33 3.66 -13.17 -21.76
CA LYS A 33 4.28 -13.46 -23.08
C LYS A 33 3.48 -14.47 -23.91
N GLU A 34 2.81 -15.40 -23.26
CA GLU A 34 1.90 -16.37 -23.89
C GLU A 34 0.52 -15.78 -24.24
N GLY A 35 0.28 -14.49 -23.99
CA GLY A 35 -1.01 -13.82 -24.20
C GLY A 35 -2.09 -14.18 -23.16
N LYS A 36 -1.73 -14.89 -22.09
CA LYS A 36 -2.64 -15.34 -21.02
C LYS A 36 -2.77 -14.28 -19.92
N LEU A 37 -3.22 -13.09 -20.32
CA LEU A 37 -3.28 -11.93 -19.42
C LEU A 37 -4.19 -12.17 -18.20
N ASP A 38 -5.31 -12.84 -18.39
CA ASP A 38 -6.28 -13.10 -17.32
C ASP A 38 -5.73 -14.10 -16.29
N GLU A 39 -4.94 -15.09 -16.73
CA GLU A 39 -4.25 -16.01 -15.82
C GLU A 39 -3.12 -15.30 -15.04
N ALA A 40 -2.36 -14.45 -15.72
CA ALA A 40 -1.33 -13.63 -15.08
C ALA A 40 -1.92 -12.69 -14.03
N GLY A 41 -3.01 -12.00 -14.35
CA GLY A 41 -3.71 -11.10 -13.42
C GLY A 41 -4.31 -11.84 -12.24
N ARG A 42 -4.92 -13.00 -12.47
CA ARG A 42 -5.43 -13.86 -11.39
C ARG A 42 -4.30 -14.30 -10.46
N MET A 43 -3.17 -14.75 -11.01
CA MET A 43 -2.01 -15.17 -10.21
C MET A 43 -1.46 -14.03 -9.34
N LEU A 44 -1.37 -12.81 -9.87
CA LEU A 44 -0.99 -11.63 -9.10
C LEU A 44 -1.99 -11.33 -7.98
N PHE A 45 -3.27 -11.30 -8.30
CA PHE A 45 -4.33 -11.00 -7.34
C PHE A 45 -4.46 -12.06 -6.23
N GLU A 46 -4.28 -13.32 -6.56
CA GLU A 46 -4.30 -14.42 -5.58
C GLU A 46 -3.10 -14.36 -4.63
N ASN A 47 -1.95 -13.94 -5.12
CA ASN A 47 -0.78 -13.68 -4.30
C ASN A 47 -0.95 -12.41 -3.45
N ASN A 48 -1.51 -11.34 -4.03
CA ASN A 48 -1.69 -10.05 -3.36
C ASN A 48 -2.87 -9.26 -3.95
N PRO A 49 -3.98 -9.09 -3.22
CA PRO A 49 -5.08 -8.25 -3.68
C PRO A 49 -4.71 -6.79 -3.95
N LEU A 50 -3.64 -6.27 -3.31
CA LEU A 50 -3.14 -4.91 -3.49
C LEU A 50 -2.06 -4.79 -4.59
N THR A 51 -1.98 -5.74 -5.52
CA THR A 51 -0.92 -5.78 -6.56
C THR A 51 -0.83 -4.47 -7.36
N THR A 52 -1.95 -3.82 -7.69
CA THR A 52 -1.95 -2.52 -8.37
C THR A 52 -1.29 -1.43 -7.52
N VAL A 53 -1.55 -1.42 -6.20
CA VAL A 53 -0.89 -0.48 -5.28
C VAL A 53 0.60 -0.78 -5.19
N CYS A 54 0.98 -2.05 -5.07
CA CYS A 54 2.38 -2.47 -5.04
C CYS A 54 3.14 -2.01 -6.29
N SER A 55 2.55 -2.14 -7.46
CA SER A 55 3.19 -1.70 -8.71
C SER A 55 3.53 -0.21 -8.76
N LEU A 56 2.82 0.62 -7.97
CA LEU A 56 3.00 2.07 -7.93
C LEU A 56 3.93 2.55 -6.81
N VAL A 57 3.94 1.87 -5.65
CA VAL A 57 4.58 2.44 -4.45
C VAL A 57 5.58 1.54 -3.74
N CYS A 58 5.75 0.29 -4.14
CA CYS A 58 6.80 -0.57 -3.59
C CYS A 58 8.19 0.01 -3.89
N ASN A 59 9.12 -0.22 -2.98
CA ASN A 59 10.53 0.08 -3.22
C ASN A 59 11.16 -1.04 -4.08
N HIS A 60 10.82 -1.05 -5.38
CA HIS A 60 11.23 -2.08 -6.32
C HIS A 60 12.74 -2.21 -6.46
N GLU A 61 13.46 -1.09 -6.36
CA GLU A 61 14.93 -1.03 -6.46
C GLU A 61 15.63 -1.80 -5.34
N ASN A 62 15.04 -1.84 -4.14
CA ASN A 62 15.57 -2.60 -3.01
C ASN A 62 14.91 -3.98 -2.86
N GLN A 63 13.88 -4.26 -3.64
CA GLN A 63 13.12 -5.51 -3.60
C GLN A 63 13.28 -6.30 -4.91
N CYS A 64 12.18 -6.54 -5.62
CA CYS A 64 12.18 -7.44 -6.77
C CYS A 64 13.13 -7.01 -7.90
N GLU A 65 13.13 -5.74 -8.29
CA GLU A 65 13.96 -5.23 -9.39
C GLU A 65 15.43 -5.18 -8.99
N GLY A 66 15.75 -4.73 -7.78
CA GLY A 66 17.13 -4.72 -7.27
C GLY A 66 17.76 -6.11 -7.12
N HIS A 67 16.92 -7.15 -7.05
CA HIS A 67 17.40 -8.54 -7.03
C HIS A 67 17.37 -9.20 -8.43
N CYS A 68 17.01 -8.48 -9.47
CA CYS A 68 17.05 -9.01 -10.82
C CYS A 68 18.49 -9.27 -11.28
N VAL A 69 18.74 -10.50 -11.78
CA VAL A 69 20.11 -10.88 -12.20
C VAL A 69 20.64 -10.03 -13.35
N LEU A 70 19.77 -9.46 -14.18
CA LEU A 70 20.17 -8.54 -15.26
C LEU A 70 20.70 -7.22 -14.70
N GLY A 71 20.26 -6.77 -13.54
CA GLY A 71 20.75 -5.57 -12.88
C GLY A 71 22.25 -5.60 -12.53
N ARG A 72 22.88 -6.79 -12.53
CA ARG A 72 24.32 -6.94 -12.27
C ARG A 72 25.19 -6.47 -13.45
N LYS A 73 24.64 -6.44 -14.66
CA LYS A 73 25.38 -6.12 -15.90
C LYS A 73 24.71 -5.01 -16.73
N GLY A 74 23.62 -4.46 -16.24
CA GLY A 74 22.83 -3.44 -16.93
C GLY A 74 21.57 -3.09 -16.15
N ALA A 75 20.47 -2.78 -16.83
CA ALA A 75 19.21 -2.46 -16.19
C ALA A 75 18.44 -3.75 -15.82
N PRO A 76 17.82 -3.82 -14.62
CA PRO A 76 16.90 -4.90 -14.25
C PRO A 76 15.70 -4.94 -15.19
N VAL A 77 14.89 -6.00 -15.09
CA VAL A 77 13.54 -5.99 -15.68
C VAL A 77 12.65 -5.15 -14.78
N HIS A 78 12.02 -4.14 -15.34
CA HIS A 78 11.08 -3.27 -14.62
C HIS A 78 9.74 -3.98 -14.41
N PHE A 79 9.72 -4.83 -13.39
CA PHE A 79 8.53 -5.63 -13.06
C PHE A 79 7.37 -4.74 -12.61
N SER A 80 7.64 -3.64 -11.95
CA SER A 80 6.62 -2.64 -11.57
C SER A 80 5.72 -2.23 -12.73
N THR A 81 6.33 -1.93 -13.89
CA THR A 81 5.58 -1.56 -15.10
C THR A 81 4.74 -2.73 -15.64
N ILE A 82 5.31 -3.93 -15.63
CA ILE A 82 4.61 -5.15 -16.07
C ILE A 82 3.45 -5.47 -15.12
N GLU A 83 3.69 -5.42 -13.82
CA GLU A 83 2.70 -5.65 -12.78
C GLU A 83 1.55 -4.64 -12.87
N SER A 84 1.87 -3.35 -13.07
CA SER A 84 0.88 -2.29 -13.23
C SER A 84 -0.04 -2.56 -14.43
N TYR A 85 0.54 -2.90 -15.59
CA TYR A 85 -0.23 -3.22 -16.79
C TYR A 85 -1.16 -4.40 -16.58
N ILE A 86 -0.63 -5.51 -16.05
CA ILE A 86 -1.40 -6.74 -15.84
C ILE A 86 -2.51 -6.51 -14.81
N SER A 87 -2.17 -5.95 -13.65
CA SER A 87 -3.10 -5.79 -12.54
C SER A 87 -4.24 -4.83 -12.86
N THR A 88 -3.95 -3.70 -13.51
CA THR A 88 -4.96 -2.73 -13.93
C THR A 88 -5.89 -3.32 -14.99
N THR A 89 -5.35 -4.03 -15.99
CA THR A 89 -6.16 -4.65 -17.04
C THR A 89 -7.03 -5.76 -16.48
N TYR A 90 -6.51 -6.57 -15.57
CA TYR A 90 -7.25 -7.64 -14.92
C TYR A 90 -8.34 -7.09 -13.98
N ALA A 91 -8.04 -6.06 -13.19
CA ALA A 91 -9.01 -5.41 -12.31
C ALA A 91 -10.24 -4.93 -13.08
N ASN A 92 -10.05 -4.37 -14.28
CA ASN A 92 -11.15 -3.90 -15.13
C ASN A 92 -12.09 -5.01 -15.60
N LYS A 93 -11.64 -6.27 -15.60
CA LYS A 93 -12.44 -7.45 -15.96
C LYS A 93 -13.10 -8.14 -14.75
N MET A 94 -12.76 -7.74 -13.53
CA MET A 94 -13.28 -8.34 -12.30
C MET A 94 -14.70 -7.85 -12.01
N THR A 95 -15.71 -8.60 -12.45
CA THR A 95 -17.14 -8.27 -12.26
C THR A 95 -17.89 -9.25 -11.37
N LYS A 96 -17.24 -10.32 -10.88
CA LYS A 96 -17.90 -11.36 -10.08
C LYS A 96 -18.36 -10.79 -8.74
N GLY A 97 -19.62 -11.01 -8.40
CA GLY A 97 -20.22 -10.70 -7.10
C GLY A 97 -19.55 -11.41 -5.91
N PRO A 98 -20.15 -11.31 -4.71
CA PRO A 98 -19.64 -11.96 -3.52
C PRO A 98 -19.64 -13.49 -3.66
N ALA A 99 -18.71 -14.15 -2.98
CA ALA A 99 -18.76 -15.60 -2.80
C ALA A 99 -20.00 -15.97 -1.94
N PRO A 100 -20.54 -17.19 -2.07
CA PRO A 100 -21.59 -17.65 -1.17
C PRO A 100 -21.14 -17.56 0.30
N SER A 101 -22.00 -16.99 1.17
CA SER A 101 -21.67 -16.87 2.59
C SER A 101 -21.56 -18.25 3.25
N ASN A 102 -20.53 -18.41 4.09
CA ASN A 102 -20.39 -19.58 4.96
C ASN A 102 -21.04 -19.37 6.35
N GLY A 103 -21.71 -18.23 6.56
CA GLY A 103 -22.37 -17.87 7.81
C GLY A 103 -21.45 -17.42 8.94
N ILE A 104 -20.13 -17.32 8.69
CA ILE A 104 -19.15 -16.92 9.71
C ILE A 104 -18.78 -15.45 9.53
N ARG A 105 -18.98 -14.66 10.61
CA ARG A 105 -18.67 -13.23 10.63
C ARG A 105 -17.26 -12.98 11.12
N ALA A 106 -16.51 -12.15 10.38
CA ALA A 106 -15.19 -11.68 10.75
C ALA A 106 -15.15 -10.16 10.81
N ALA A 107 -14.53 -9.61 11.86
CA ALA A 107 -14.29 -8.17 12.01
C ALA A 107 -12.83 -7.84 11.67
N ILE A 108 -12.63 -6.74 10.97
CA ILE A 108 -11.32 -6.19 10.66
C ILE A 108 -11.26 -4.79 11.29
N VAL A 109 -10.31 -4.56 12.18
CA VAL A 109 -10.09 -3.25 12.81
C VAL A 109 -8.93 -2.56 12.11
N GLY A 110 -9.25 -1.54 11.32
CA GLY A 110 -8.33 -0.80 10.47
C GLY A 110 -8.41 -1.23 9.00
N SER A 111 -8.52 -0.25 8.12
CA SER A 111 -8.60 -0.40 6.66
C SER A 111 -7.29 -0.05 5.94
N GLY A 112 -6.16 -0.17 6.62
CA GLY A 112 -4.84 -0.08 6.01
C GLY A 112 -4.52 -1.29 5.11
N PRO A 113 -3.31 -1.37 4.52
CA PRO A 113 -2.94 -2.44 3.61
C PRO A 113 -3.21 -3.84 4.16
N ALA A 114 -2.86 -4.08 5.43
CA ALA A 114 -3.07 -5.38 6.09
C ALA A 114 -4.56 -5.71 6.22
N GLY A 115 -5.37 -4.77 6.72
CA GLY A 115 -6.81 -4.96 6.89
C GLY A 115 -7.54 -5.20 5.57
N LEU A 116 -7.21 -4.41 4.53
CA LEU A 116 -7.78 -4.59 3.20
C LEU A 116 -7.43 -5.96 2.59
N THR A 117 -6.18 -6.39 2.72
CA THR A 117 -5.73 -7.69 2.21
C THR A 117 -6.49 -8.84 2.87
N ILE A 118 -6.55 -8.85 4.20
CA ILE A 118 -7.25 -9.89 4.96
C ILE A 118 -8.75 -9.88 4.66
N ALA A 119 -9.38 -8.69 4.58
CA ALA A 119 -10.79 -8.56 4.25
C ALA A 119 -11.13 -9.19 2.90
N VAL A 120 -10.36 -8.89 1.85
CA VAL A 120 -10.56 -9.45 0.51
C VAL A 120 -10.34 -10.97 0.50
N ILE A 121 -9.30 -11.46 1.17
CA ILE A 121 -9.02 -12.89 1.25
C ILE A 121 -10.16 -13.63 1.94
N LEU A 122 -10.61 -13.17 3.12
CA LEU A 122 -11.69 -13.80 3.85
C LEU A 122 -13.01 -13.78 3.07
N ALA A 123 -13.35 -12.66 2.42
CA ALA A 123 -14.55 -12.57 1.61
C ALA A 123 -14.54 -13.56 0.44
N ARG A 124 -13.38 -13.87 -0.16
CA ARG A 124 -13.23 -14.90 -1.21
C ARG A 124 -13.54 -16.31 -0.69
N TYR A 125 -13.34 -16.56 0.60
CA TYR A 125 -13.70 -17.83 1.26
C TYR A 125 -15.12 -17.83 1.85
N GLY A 126 -15.93 -16.81 1.53
CA GLY A 126 -17.34 -16.74 1.93
C GLY A 126 -17.59 -16.22 3.34
N TYR A 127 -16.57 -15.66 4.01
CA TYR A 127 -16.79 -15.00 5.31
C TYR A 127 -17.56 -13.70 5.16
N ASP A 128 -18.46 -13.42 6.10
CA ASP A 128 -19.16 -12.14 6.19
C ASP A 128 -18.27 -11.11 6.89
N VAL A 129 -17.55 -10.32 6.10
CA VAL A 129 -16.53 -9.41 6.59
C VAL A 129 -17.07 -8.02 6.85
N THR A 130 -16.73 -7.44 8.01
CA THR A 130 -16.96 -6.03 8.32
C THR A 130 -15.64 -5.36 8.69
N ILE A 131 -15.30 -4.26 8.02
CA ILE A 131 -14.15 -3.42 8.33
C ILE A 131 -14.62 -2.24 9.18
N PHE A 132 -13.99 -2.05 10.32
CA PHE A 132 -14.15 -0.90 11.22
C PHE A 132 -12.95 0.02 11.05
N GLU A 133 -13.18 1.27 10.68
CA GLU A 133 -12.12 2.23 10.39
C GLU A 133 -12.35 3.55 11.14
N GLY A 134 -11.31 4.04 11.80
CA GLY A 134 -11.36 5.31 12.54
C GLY A 134 -11.42 6.56 11.66
N LYS A 135 -11.01 6.46 10.40
CA LYS A 135 -11.09 7.53 9.40
C LYS A 135 -12.35 7.39 8.55
N ASP A 136 -12.61 8.42 7.73
CA ASP A 136 -13.76 8.49 6.83
C ASP A 136 -13.62 7.59 5.59
N GLN A 137 -12.40 7.29 5.17
CA GLN A 137 -12.10 6.51 3.96
C GLN A 137 -11.15 5.35 4.24
N ILE A 138 -11.16 4.35 3.32
CA ILE A 138 -10.21 3.25 3.36
C ILE A 138 -8.80 3.67 2.99
N GLY A 139 -7.83 2.83 3.33
CA GLY A 139 -6.48 2.88 2.81
C GLY A 139 -5.40 3.11 3.88
N GLY A 140 -5.75 3.62 5.05
CA GLY A 140 -4.76 3.90 6.09
C GLY A 140 -3.60 4.74 5.56
N VAL A 141 -2.35 4.29 5.73
CA VAL A 141 -1.17 5.01 5.26
C VAL A 141 -1.15 5.22 3.73
N LEU A 142 -1.79 4.36 2.95
CA LEU A 142 -1.90 4.51 1.49
C LEU A 142 -2.67 5.79 1.11
N ARG A 143 -3.68 6.15 1.89
CA ARG A 143 -4.48 7.36 1.66
C ARG A 143 -3.95 8.56 2.42
N TYR A 144 -3.59 8.38 3.69
CA TYR A 144 -3.29 9.47 4.61
C TYR A 144 -1.80 9.68 4.89
N GLY A 145 -0.92 8.90 4.25
CA GLY A 145 0.53 9.02 4.40
C GLY A 145 1.29 9.10 3.08
N ILE A 146 0.81 8.45 2.02
CA ILE A 146 1.44 8.54 0.69
C ILE A 146 0.79 9.66 -0.11
N PRO A 147 1.58 10.62 -0.65
CA PRO A 147 1.04 11.73 -1.44
C PRO A 147 0.32 11.30 -2.72
N GLU A 148 -0.65 12.12 -3.16
CA GLU A 148 -1.44 11.91 -4.38
C GLU A 148 -0.58 11.70 -5.63
N PHE A 149 0.53 12.42 -5.75
CA PHE A 149 1.42 12.32 -6.90
C PHE A 149 2.21 11.01 -6.98
N ARG A 150 2.23 10.20 -5.90
CA ARG A 150 2.79 8.84 -5.89
C ARG A 150 1.72 7.75 -5.95
N LEU A 151 0.62 7.96 -5.24
CA LEU A 151 -0.51 7.04 -5.23
C LEU A 151 -1.80 7.83 -5.42
N PRO A 152 -2.31 7.93 -6.65
CA PRO A 152 -3.60 8.56 -6.91
C PRO A 152 -4.70 7.92 -6.06
N LYS A 153 -5.49 8.73 -5.36
CA LYS A 153 -6.54 8.21 -4.45
C LYS A 153 -7.64 7.49 -5.20
N SER A 154 -7.81 7.81 -6.47
CA SER A 154 -8.69 7.07 -7.38
C SER A 154 -8.38 5.57 -7.47
N VAL A 155 -7.11 5.17 -7.31
CA VAL A 155 -6.71 3.74 -7.25
C VAL A 155 -7.33 3.05 -6.03
N LEU A 156 -7.38 3.74 -4.88
CA LEU A 156 -8.01 3.21 -3.67
C LEU A 156 -9.55 3.23 -3.77
N ASP A 157 -10.10 4.23 -4.43
CA ASP A 157 -11.56 4.31 -4.63
C ASP A 157 -12.03 3.22 -5.59
N ASP A 158 -11.28 2.95 -6.67
CA ASP A 158 -11.53 1.82 -7.56
C ASP A 158 -11.35 0.48 -6.82
N PHE A 159 -10.32 0.35 -5.98
CA PHE A 159 -10.13 -0.83 -5.14
C PHE A 159 -11.34 -1.04 -4.20
N LYS A 160 -11.82 0.02 -3.54
CA LYS A 160 -12.99 -0.05 -2.68
C LYS A 160 -14.19 -0.57 -3.45
N TYR A 161 -14.51 0.05 -4.57
CA TYR A 161 -15.64 -0.35 -5.39
C TYR A 161 -15.56 -1.84 -5.82
N ARG A 162 -14.42 -2.26 -6.41
CA ARG A 162 -14.27 -3.60 -6.99
C ARG A 162 -14.13 -4.71 -5.95
N HIS A 163 -13.41 -4.43 -4.87
CA HIS A 163 -12.99 -5.46 -3.93
C HIS A 163 -13.73 -5.43 -2.60
N LEU A 164 -14.39 -4.33 -2.25
CA LEU A 164 -15.24 -4.25 -1.07
C LEU A 164 -16.71 -4.23 -1.47
N ASP A 165 -17.16 -3.20 -2.17
CA ASP A 165 -18.57 -2.98 -2.42
C ASP A 165 -19.17 -4.11 -3.28
N LEU A 166 -18.53 -4.47 -4.41
CA LEU A 166 -18.97 -5.58 -5.26
C LEU A 166 -18.83 -6.96 -4.61
N LYS A 167 -18.05 -7.10 -3.54
CA LYS A 167 -17.84 -8.36 -2.80
C LYS A 167 -18.66 -8.45 -1.53
N GLY A 168 -19.49 -7.46 -1.21
CA GLY A 168 -20.34 -7.44 -0.04
C GLY A 168 -19.61 -7.25 1.28
N ILE A 169 -18.35 -6.77 1.26
CA ILE A 169 -17.61 -6.43 2.46
C ILE A 169 -18.21 -5.14 3.04
N LYS A 170 -18.64 -5.19 4.29
CA LYS A 170 -19.21 -4.03 4.97
C LYS A 170 -18.08 -3.10 5.44
N PHE A 171 -18.23 -1.82 5.15
CA PHE A 171 -17.30 -0.78 5.61
C PHE A 171 -18.00 0.14 6.61
N ARG A 172 -17.42 0.28 7.80
CA ARG A 172 -17.89 1.20 8.86
C ARG A 172 -16.81 2.25 9.13
N PRO A 173 -16.89 3.40 8.47
CA PRO A 173 -15.99 4.52 8.71
C PRO A 173 -16.28 5.20 10.06
N ASN A 174 -15.38 6.08 10.48
CA ASN A 174 -15.50 6.90 11.69
C ASN A 174 -15.82 6.08 12.95
N THR A 175 -15.32 4.84 13.00
CA THR A 175 -15.59 3.90 14.08
C THR A 175 -14.28 3.51 14.77
N HIS A 176 -14.08 4.02 15.98
CA HIS A 176 -12.92 3.70 16.82
C HIS A 176 -13.24 2.51 17.72
N ILE A 177 -12.43 1.46 17.61
CA ILE A 177 -12.48 0.31 18.52
C ILE A 177 -11.52 0.55 19.67
N GLY A 178 -11.98 0.29 20.90
CA GLY A 178 -11.24 0.48 22.15
C GLY A 178 -11.79 1.61 23.04
N GLY A 179 -12.64 2.48 22.48
CA GLY A 179 -13.35 3.51 23.22
C GLY A 179 -14.79 3.09 23.52
N ALA A 180 -15.73 3.59 22.70
CA ALA A 180 -17.17 3.27 22.87
C ALA A 180 -17.53 1.83 22.48
N ILE A 181 -16.78 1.20 21.59
CA ILE A 181 -16.93 -0.18 21.16
C ILE A 181 -15.65 -0.93 21.48
N GLY A 182 -15.74 -1.91 22.38
CA GLY A 182 -14.60 -2.76 22.75
C GLY A 182 -14.50 -4.02 21.87
N ILE A 183 -13.41 -4.75 22.03
CA ILE A 183 -13.21 -6.05 21.36
C ILE A 183 -14.28 -7.06 21.80
N ASP A 184 -14.62 -7.08 23.09
CA ASP A 184 -15.65 -7.98 23.64
C ASP A 184 -17.04 -7.69 23.07
N ASP A 185 -17.33 -6.42 22.76
CA ASP A 185 -18.58 -6.04 22.11
C ASP A 185 -18.68 -6.65 20.71
N LEU A 186 -17.59 -6.67 19.94
CA LEU A 186 -17.56 -7.33 18.64
C LEU A 186 -17.82 -8.84 18.75
N PHE A 187 -17.24 -9.52 19.74
CA PHE A 187 -17.55 -10.94 19.97
C PHE A 187 -19.01 -11.14 20.39
N ARG A 188 -19.55 -10.26 21.23
CA ARG A 188 -20.96 -10.28 21.64
C ARG A 188 -21.90 -10.04 20.47
N ASP A 189 -21.49 -9.19 19.51
CA ASP A 189 -22.20 -8.95 18.25
C ASP A 189 -22.13 -10.14 17.28
N GLY A 190 -21.45 -11.24 17.66
CA GLY A 190 -21.41 -12.49 16.91
C GLY A 190 -20.26 -12.62 15.91
N TYR A 191 -19.26 -11.73 15.92
CA TYR A 191 -18.03 -11.95 15.19
C TYR A 191 -17.25 -13.11 15.80
N LYS A 192 -16.77 -14.04 14.96
CA LYS A 192 -16.05 -15.23 15.41
C LYS A 192 -14.54 -15.05 15.41
N ALA A 193 -14.06 -14.09 14.65
CA ALA A 193 -12.66 -13.70 14.59
C ALA A 193 -12.54 -12.19 14.40
N ILE A 194 -11.48 -11.61 14.98
CA ILE A 194 -11.18 -10.19 14.87
C ILE A 194 -9.72 -10.06 14.46
N PHE A 195 -9.49 -9.39 13.34
CA PHE A 195 -8.14 -8.99 12.92
C PHE A 195 -7.90 -7.54 13.34
N VAL A 196 -6.78 -7.28 14.03
CA VAL A 196 -6.41 -5.92 14.47
C VAL A 196 -5.22 -5.47 13.63
N GLY A 197 -5.45 -4.47 12.77
CA GLY A 197 -4.47 -3.90 11.85
C GLY A 197 -4.50 -2.38 11.84
N THR A 198 -4.41 -1.74 13.02
CA THR A 198 -4.56 -0.28 13.19
C THR A 198 -3.38 0.54 12.68
N GLY A 199 -2.26 -0.10 12.33
CA GLY A 199 -1.06 0.57 11.82
C GLY A 199 -0.20 1.22 12.92
N VAL A 200 0.82 1.96 12.49
CA VAL A 200 1.82 2.61 13.35
C VAL A 200 1.79 4.12 13.12
N TRP A 201 0.76 4.76 13.65
CA TRP A 201 0.54 6.21 13.49
C TRP A 201 1.33 7.07 14.48
N LYS A 202 1.86 6.46 15.57
CA LYS A 202 2.68 7.19 16.54
C LYS A 202 4.06 7.44 15.91
N PRO A 203 4.45 8.70 15.69
CA PRO A 203 5.76 9.02 15.14
C PRO A 203 6.87 8.70 16.14
N ASN A 204 8.06 8.40 15.64
CA ASN A 204 9.25 8.30 16.47
C ASN A 204 9.74 9.70 16.82
N ALA A 205 9.94 9.95 18.11
CA ALA A 205 10.55 11.17 18.63
C ALA A 205 12.08 11.04 18.64
N LEU A 206 12.78 12.15 18.43
CA LEU A 206 14.24 12.22 18.53
C LEU A 206 14.71 12.49 19.96
N HIS A 207 13.80 12.93 20.84
CA HIS A 207 14.07 13.31 22.23
C HIS A 207 15.12 14.41 22.36
N ILE A 208 15.11 15.38 21.46
CA ILE A 208 16.02 16.52 21.46
C ILE A 208 15.31 17.80 21.89
N LYS A 209 16.10 18.75 22.40
CA LYS A 209 15.58 20.07 22.80
C LYS A 209 14.98 20.77 21.57
N GLY A 210 13.76 21.28 21.72
CA GLY A 210 13.05 22.02 20.69
C GLY A 210 12.09 21.16 19.83
N GLU A 211 12.05 19.86 20.00
CA GLU A 211 11.17 18.97 19.24
C GLU A 211 9.67 19.27 19.43
N THR A 212 9.31 19.88 20.55
CA THR A 212 7.92 20.24 20.88
C THR A 212 7.54 21.68 20.55
N LEU A 213 8.40 22.41 19.83
CA LEU A 213 8.10 23.78 19.40
C LEU A 213 6.99 23.77 18.33
N GLY A 214 6.17 24.81 18.31
CA GLY A 214 4.99 24.88 17.45
C GLY A 214 5.25 24.84 15.92
N HIS A 215 6.51 25.08 15.51
CA HIS A 215 6.95 25.01 14.11
C HIS A 215 7.73 23.70 13.79
N VAL A 216 7.73 22.75 14.72
CA VAL A 216 8.33 21.43 14.51
C VAL A 216 7.21 20.39 14.37
N HIS A 217 7.20 19.70 13.24
CA HIS A 217 6.11 18.81 12.87
C HIS A 217 6.62 17.41 12.53
N PHE A 218 5.88 16.40 12.92
CA PHE A 218 6.18 15.03 12.49
C PHE A 218 5.69 14.80 11.06
N GLY A 219 6.55 14.20 10.23
CA GLY A 219 6.29 14.00 8.81
C GLY A 219 4.98 13.25 8.53
N ILE A 220 4.63 12.21 9.31
CA ILE A 220 3.38 11.47 9.13
C ILE A 220 2.15 12.34 9.40
N ASN A 221 2.22 13.25 10.39
CA ASN A 221 1.13 14.16 10.69
C ASN A 221 0.97 15.20 9.58
N TYR A 222 2.09 15.74 9.09
CA TYR A 222 2.09 16.67 7.96
C TYR A 222 1.51 16.03 6.71
N LEU A 223 1.95 14.82 6.33
CA LEU A 223 1.46 14.12 5.14
C LEU A 223 -0.02 13.74 5.22
N ASN A 224 -0.54 13.54 6.43
CA ASN A 224 -1.96 13.23 6.63
C ASN A 224 -2.90 14.39 6.20
N ASN A 225 -2.47 15.62 6.40
CA ASN A 225 -3.21 16.81 5.95
C ASN A 225 -2.26 18.00 5.75
N PRO A 226 -1.53 18.07 4.62
CA PRO A 226 -0.55 19.13 4.38
C PRO A 226 -1.17 20.54 4.35
N ASP A 227 -2.45 20.64 3.98
CA ASP A 227 -3.15 21.93 3.86
C ASP A 227 -3.43 22.61 5.20
N SER A 228 -3.36 21.88 6.31
CA SER A 228 -3.53 22.44 7.65
C SER A 228 -2.25 23.05 8.23
N TYR A 229 -1.13 22.98 7.49
CA TYR A 229 0.16 23.48 7.94
C TYR A 229 0.58 24.74 7.19
N CYS A 230 0.95 25.78 7.94
CA CYS A 230 1.56 26.98 7.41
C CYS A 230 3.08 26.86 7.53
N LEU A 231 3.74 26.38 6.48
CA LEU A 231 5.20 26.29 6.45
C LEU A 231 5.79 27.63 6.02
N GLY A 232 6.94 28.02 6.60
CA GLY A 232 7.68 29.19 6.15
C GLY A 232 8.44 28.95 4.84
N GLU A 233 9.11 29.99 4.35
CA GLU A 233 9.92 29.92 3.14
C GLU A 233 11.07 28.91 3.22
N ARG A 234 11.59 28.68 4.45
CA ARG A 234 12.72 27.78 4.73
C ARG A 234 12.28 26.62 5.60
N VAL A 235 12.44 25.42 5.08
CA VAL A 235 12.07 24.17 5.76
C VAL A 235 13.24 23.22 5.85
N ILE A 236 13.40 22.62 7.01
CA ILE A 236 14.36 21.54 7.25
C ILE A 236 13.60 20.25 7.43
N VAL A 237 14.01 19.21 6.70
CA VAL A 237 13.51 17.83 6.86
C VAL A 237 14.61 16.98 7.47
N ILE A 238 14.33 16.38 8.61
CA ILE A 238 15.25 15.45 9.27
C ILE A 238 14.89 14.03 8.82
N GLY A 239 15.75 13.45 8.02
CA GLY A 239 15.60 12.14 7.40
C GLY A 239 15.87 12.17 5.90
N ALA A 240 16.15 11.00 5.31
CA ALA A 240 16.36 10.82 3.87
C ALA A 240 15.70 9.53 3.33
N GLY A 241 14.86 8.88 4.11
CA GLY A 241 14.04 7.75 3.66
C GLY A 241 12.81 8.20 2.83
N ASN A 242 12.06 7.25 2.29
CA ASN A 242 10.90 7.51 1.44
C ASN A 242 9.90 8.50 2.06
N ALA A 243 9.60 8.38 3.35
CA ALA A 243 8.69 9.32 4.04
C ALA A 243 9.24 10.75 4.06
N ALA A 244 10.56 10.92 4.27
CA ALA A 244 11.19 12.23 4.25
C ALA A 244 11.16 12.85 2.85
N MET A 245 11.37 12.04 1.80
CA MET A 245 11.24 12.49 0.41
C MET A 245 9.80 12.88 0.06
N ASP A 246 8.81 12.14 0.56
CA ASP A 246 7.40 12.50 0.40
C ASP A 246 7.07 13.83 1.09
N VAL A 247 7.58 14.05 2.31
CA VAL A 247 7.45 15.34 3.02
C VAL A 247 8.09 16.46 2.23
N ALA A 248 9.35 16.29 1.80
CA ALA A 248 10.11 17.29 1.06
C ALA A 248 9.39 17.68 -0.24
N ARG A 249 9.02 16.69 -1.03
CA ARG A 249 8.32 16.91 -2.32
C ARG A 249 6.95 17.55 -2.13
N THR A 250 6.24 17.21 -1.05
CA THR A 250 4.96 17.83 -0.72
C THR A 250 5.16 19.29 -0.29
N ALA A 251 6.14 19.57 0.56
CA ALA A 251 6.45 20.93 1.02
C ALA A 251 6.81 21.87 -0.14
N ILE A 252 7.66 21.42 -1.08
CA ILE A 252 7.99 22.18 -2.30
C ILE A 252 6.73 22.47 -3.12
N ARG A 253 5.84 21.49 -3.31
CA ARG A 253 4.57 21.69 -4.03
C ARG A 253 3.60 22.63 -3.32
N LYS A 254 3.78 22.83 -2.01
CA LYS A 254 3.02 23.79 -1.19
C LYS A 254 3.69 25.17 -1.12
N GLY A 255 4.74 25.42 -1.91
CA GLY A 255 5.35 26.74 -2.05
C GLY A 255 6.55 27.02 -1.16
N VAL A 256 7.15 26.00 -0.54
CA VAL A 256 8.42 26.16 0.19
C VAL A 256 9.55 26.46 -0.81
N GLU A 257 10.26 27.58 -0.61
CA GLU A 257 11.31 28.03 -1.56
C GLU A 257 12.66 27.38 -1.25
N HIS A 258 12.98 27.20 0.03
CA HIS A 258 14.26 26.64 0.44
C HIS A 258 14.05 25.42 1.34
N LEU A 259 14.42 24.26 0.84
CA LEU A 259 14.31 23.01 1.58
C LEU A 259 15.67 22.34 1.74
N THR A 260 16.00 21.98 2.98
CA THR A 260 17.22 21.25 3.30
C THR A 260 16.88 19.93 3.98
N CYS A 261 17.44 18.82 3.49
CA CYS A 261 17.30 17.50 4.13
C CYS A 261 18.58 17.16 4.90
N PHE A 262 18.45 16.75 6.15
CA PHE A 262 19.54 16.21 6.95
C PHE A 262 19.37 14.69 7.08
N SER A 263 20.46 13.95 6.81
CA SER A 263 20.49 12.49 6.94
C SER A 263 21.74 12.06 7.69
N ILE A 264 21.59 11.00 8.48
CA ILE A 264 22.71 10.28 9.08
C ILE A 264 23.28 9.23 8.13
N THR A 265 22.59 8.91 7.04
CA THR A 265 23.03 7.98 5.99
C THR A 265 23.63 8.74 4.82
N LYS A 266 24.59 8.12 4.12
CA LYS A 266 25.20 8.73 2.92
C LYS A 266 24.30 8.66 1.70
N GLU A 267 23.33 7.77 1.69
CA GLU A 267 22.42 7.54 0.56
C GLU A 267 21.04 8.12 0.85
N VAL A 268 20.52 8.90 -0.07
CA VAL A 268 19.15 9.37 -0.08
C VAL A 268 18.29 8.32 -0.77
N ALA A 269 17.11 8.01 -0.23
CA ALA A 269 16.21 7.10 -0.89
C ALA A 269 15.82 7.67 -2.27
N ALA A 270 16.14 6.95 -3.32
CA ALA A 270 15.63 7.24 -4.65
C ALA A 270 14.14 6.91 -4.68
N SER A 271 13.32 7.89 -4.97
CA SER A 271 11.85 7.75 -5.03
C SER A 271 11.29 8.35 -6.32
#